data_edeabb085ad4322e0a85df0714679e2e
#
_entry.id   edeabb085ad4322e0a85df0714679e2e
#
_cell.length_a   1.000
_cell.length_b   1.000
_cell.length_c   1.000
_cell.angle_alpha   90.00
_cell.angle_beta   90.00
_cell.angle_gamma   90.00
#
_symmetry.space_group_name_H-M   'P 1'
#
loop_
_entity.id
_entity.type
_entity.pdbx_description
1 polymer ?
#
loop_
_entity_poly.entity_id
_entity_poly.type
_entity_poly.pdbx_seq_one_letter_code
_entity_poly.pdbx_strand_id
1 'polypeptide(L)'
;PLDCPVCDKGGECPLQDQTLAYGPGGTRFAEKKYHFKKPVPLGPHILIDRERCILCLRCVQFQREIARHPQISVTYRGRDSFIDTAPGRTLDSNFSGNTVEICPVGALTGRHYRFRARPWEYERKPSICPECACGCNIYTHVRNGEILRVASRENPLVDDGWLCDRGRFSVRPDEPALPRLTTPLVRINGRLMPVSWDGALELATSAFRKIAQAPGRPEGIVGAIAGPSTTNEELYLLGRILRTSYSSNNLSFDGGASSALRSAGLAPVGAPDIDWADTILLIAS
;
A
#
# COMPACT_ATOMS: atom_id res chain seq x y z
N PRO A 1 26.89 13.80 -10.03
CA PRO A 1 26.67 15.00 -9.20
C PRO A 1 26.95 14.74 -7.73
N LEU A 2 27.23 15.79 -6.96
CA LEU A 2 27.38 15.69 -5.51
C LEU A 2 26.05 15.98 -4.81
N ASP A 3 25.07 15.14 -5.07
CA ASP A 3 23.67 15.37 -4.70
C ASP A 3 23.23 14.65 -3.41
N CYS A 4 24.13 13.91 -2.73
CA CYS A 4 23.74 13.14 -1.54
C CYS A 4 22.98 13.97 -0.48
N PRO A 5 23.38 15.21 -0.16
CA PRO A 5 22.64 16.04 0.81
C PRO A 5 21.22 16.41 0.36
N VAL A 6 20.98 16.47 -0.95
CA VAL A 6 19.67 16.81 -1.55
C VAL A 6 19.02 15.62 -2.27
N CYS A 7 19.54 14.41 -2.05
CA CYS A 7 19.03 13.18 -2.63
C CYS A 7 18.12 12.47 -1.61
N ASP A 8 16.91 12.11 -2.04
CA ASP A 8 15.92 11.45 -1.17
C ASP A 8 16.32 10.01 -0.77
N LYS A 9 17.29 9.40 -1.46
CA LYS A 9 17.85 8.09 -1.11
C LYS A 9 19.02 8.17 -0.11
N GLY A 10 19.40 9.36 0.33
CA GLY A 10 20.52 9.54 1.27
C GLY A 10 20.28 8.84 2.60
N GLY A 11 21.20 7.95 3.01
CA GLY A 11 21.10 7.11 4.19
C GLY A 11 20.46 5.73 3.98
N GLU A 12 19.88 5.46 2.80
CA GLU A 12 19.37 4.14 2.39
C GLU A 12 19.85 3.78 0.96
N CYS A 13 21.04 4.24 0.59
CA CYS A 13 21.57 4.14 -0.77
C CYS A 13 22.69 3.11 -0.86
N PRO A 14 22.49 1.96 -1.53
CA PRO A 14 23.56 0.97 -1.71
C PRO A 14 24.82 1.52 -2.38
N LEU A 15 24.69 2.54 -3.25
CA LEU A 15 25.87 3.20 -3.83
C LEU A 15 26.68 3.96 -2.77
N GLN A 16 26.02 4.65 -1.81
CA GLN A 16 26.72 5.31 -0.71
C GLN A 16 27.48 4.28 0.14
N ASP A 17 26.83 3.16 0.48
CA ASP A 17 27.42 2.10 1.30
C ASP A 17 28.68 1.52 0.62
N GLN A 18 28.58 1.19 -0.67
CA GLN A 18 29.73 0.69 -1.44
C GLN A 18 30.84 1.74 -1.60
N THR A 19 30.46 3.01 -1.81
CA THR A 19 31.44 4.09 -1.94
C THR A 19 32.15 4.35 -0.61
N LEU A 20 31.44 4.30 0.50
CA LEU A 20 32.04 4.48 1.83
C LEU A 20 32.97 3.32 2.19
N ALA A 21 32.57 2.07 1.89
CA ALA A 21 33.36 0.90 2.24
C ALA A 21 34.59 0.70 1.35
N TYR A 22 34.51 1.01 0.06
CA TYR A 22 35.52 0.61 -0.94
C TYR A 22 35.95 1.75 -1.86
N GLY A 23 35.29 2.91 -1.84
CA GLY A 23 35.58 4.00 -2.75
C GLY A 23 36.77 4.83 -2.33
N PRO A 24 37.52 5.42 -3.28
CA PRO A 24 38.56 6.40 -2.97
C PRO A 24 37.94 7.72 -2.48
N GLY A 25 38.63 8.42 -1.60
CA GLY A 25 38.17 9.69 -1.02
C GLY A 25 38.05 10.87 -1.99
N GLY A 26 38.52 10.73 -3.23
CA GLY A 26 38.51 11.79 -4.25
C GLY A 26 38.01 11.29 -5.62
N THR A 27 37.45 12.21 -6.40
CA THR A 27 37.03 11.91 -7.77
C THR A 27 38.22 11.95 -8.73
N ARG A 28 38.23 11.01 -9.70
CA ARG A 28 39.20 11.02 -10.85
C ARG A 28 38.54 11.54 -12.13
N PHE A 29 37.27 11.92 -12.07
CA PHE A 29 36.52 12.42 -13.23
C PHE A 29 36.88 13.89 -13.48
N ALA A 30 37.54 14.18 -14.61
CA ALA A 30 38.04 15.50 -14.99
C ALA A 30 37.15 16.21 -16.02
N GLU A 31 36.30 15.48 -16.75
CA GLU A 31 35.49 16.03 -17.81
C GLU A 31 34.28 16.82 -17.26
N LYS A 32 33.68 17.66 -18.12
CA LYS A 32 32.47 18.39 -17.79
C LYS A 32 31.29 17.43 -17.54
N LYS A 33 30.66 17.55 -16.37
CA LYS A 33 29.50 16.76 -16.00
C LYS A 33 28.27 17.23 -16.76
N TYR A 34 27.36 16.27 -17.06
CA TYR A 34 26.06 16.59 -17.64
C TYR A 34 25.15 17.25 -16.62
N HIS A 35 24.29 18.13 -17.14
CA HIS A 35 23.20 18.72 -16.39
C HIS A 35 21.90 18.48 -17.13
N PHE A 36 21.02 17.72 -16.52
CA PHE A 36 19.69 17.45 -17.01
C PHE A 36 18.66 18.27 -16.26
N LYS A 37 17.50 18.48 -16.90
CA LYS A 37 16.32 18.97 -16.19
C LYS A 37 15.93 17.97 -15.12
N LYS A 38 15.71 18.43 -13.88
CA LYS A 38 15.35 17.57 -12.75
C LYS A 38 14.45 18.29 -11.73
N PRO A 39 13.49 17.59 -11.10
CA PRO A 39 13.08 16.22 -11.45
C PRO A 39 12.16 16.19 -12.67
N VAL A 40 12.07 15.04 -13.33
CA VAL A 40 11.14 14.81 -14.44
C VAL A 40 10.09 13.79 -14.00
N PRO A 41 8.77 14.08 -14.09
CA PRO A 41 7.74 13.09 -13.83
C PRO A 41 7.75 12.02 -14.93
N LEU A 42 7.81 10.75 -14.55
CA LEU A 42 7.59 9.61 -15.44
C LEU A 42 6.13 9.17 -15.49
N GLY A 43 5.39 9.47 -14.42
CA GLY A 43 3.99 9.12 -14.26
C GLY A 43 3.38 9.83 -13.06
N PRO A 44 2.18 9.41 -12.61
CA PRO A 44 1.48 10.08 -11.52
C PRO A 44 2.23 10.01 -10.18
N HIS A 45 2.98 8.94 -9.96
CA HIS A 45 3.60 8.65 -8.66
C HIS A 45 5.13 8.72 -8.65
N ILE A 46 5.78 8.63 -9.80
CA ILE A 46 7.24 8.45 -9.91
C ILE A 46 7.89 9.64 -10.57
N LEU A 47 8.96 10.12 -9.95
CA LEU A 47 9.86 11.14 -10.48
C LEU A 47 11.22 10.53 -10.78
N ILE A 48 11.87 10.96 -11.87
CA ILE A 48 13.23 10.58 -12.20
C ILE A 48 14.17 11.79 -12.12
N ASP A 49 15.35 11.54 -11.53
CA ASP A 49 16.54 12.40 -11.65
C ASP A 49 17.59 11.67 -12.48
N ARG A 50 17.74 12.09 -13.73
CA ARG A 50 18.62 11.42 -14.69
C ARG A 50 20.10 11.55 -14.33
N GLU A 51 20.49 12.61 -13.62
CA GLU A 51 21.89 12.79 -13.18
C GLU A 51 22.33 11.79 -12.11
N ARG A 52 21.38 11.22 -11.37
CA ARG A 52 21.62 10.20 -10.35
C ARG A 52 21.55 8.77 -10.88
N CYS A 53 21.01 8.60 -12.10
CA CYS A 53 20.83 7.29 -12.70
C CYS A 53 22.20 6.70 -13.09
N ILE A 54 22.46 5.47 -12.63
CA ILE A 54 23.67 4.70 -12.97
C ILE A 54 23.46 3.71 -14.12
N LEU A 55 22.32 3.80 -14.80
CA LEU A 55 21.95 2.93 -15.94
C LEU A 55 22.06 1.42 -15.63
N CYS A 56 21.72 1.01 -14.41
CA CYS A 56 21.76 -0.40 -13.99
C CYS A 56 20.64 -1.26 -14.57
N LEU A 57 19.64 -0.65 -15.19
CA LEU A 57 18.49 -1.25 -15.88
C LEU A 57 17.54 -2.08 -15.00
N ARG A 58 17.70 -2.13 -13.68
CA ARG A 58 16.80 -2.88 -12.79
C ARG A 58 15.33 -2.49 -12.97
N CYS A 59 15.03 -1.21 -13.10
CA CYS A 59 13.67 -0.72 -13.31
C CYS A 59 13.08 -1.16 -14.66
N VAL A 60 13.90 -1.18 -15.72
CA VAL A 60 13.48 -1.65 -17.06
C VAL A 60 13.20 -3.14 -17.03
N GLN A 61 14.11 -3.94 -16.44
CA GLN A 61 13.93 -5.38 -16.32
C GLN A 61 12.71 -5.73 -15.44
N PHE A 62 12.52 -5.03 -14.32
CA PHE A 62 11.36 -5.22 -13.48
C PHE A 62 10.04 -5.00 -14.26
N GLN A 63 9.95 -3.90 -15.02
CA GLN A 63 8.75 -3.61 -15.81
C GLN A 63 8.50 -4.68 -16.89
N ARG A 64 9.55 -5.26 -17.43
CA ARG A 64 9.46 -6.28 -18.48
C ARG A 64 9.15 -7.67 -17.94
N GLU A 65 9.90 -8.12 -16.91
CA GLU A 65 9.88 -9.51 -16.46
C GLU A 65 8.84 -9.73 -15.34
N ILE A 66 8.72 -8.80 -14.40
CA ILE A 66 7.86 -8.95 -13.21
C ILE A 66 6.50 -8.29 -13.44
N ALA A 67 6.49 -6.99 -13.70
CA ALA A 67 5.24 -6.25 -13.93
C ALA A 67 4.57 -6.60 -15.26
N ARG A 68 5.30 -7.21 -16.20
CA ARG A 68 4.86 -7.54 -17.57
C ARG A 68 4.17 -6.39 -18.29
N HIS A 69 4.58 -5.17 -17.94
CA HIS A 69 4.04 -3.92 -18.50
C HIS A 69 5.19 -2.96 -18.79
N PRO A 70 5.96 -3.18 -19.87
CA PRO A 70 7.17 -2.42 -20.20
C PRO A 70 6.81 -1.00 -20.67
N GLN A 71 6.90 -0.03 -19.79
CA GLN A 71 6.59 1.38 -20.05
C GLN A 71 7.81 2.29 -20.03
N ILE A 72 8.94 1.80 -19.52
CA ILE A 72 10.20 2.52 -19.50
C ILE A 72 11.29 1.74 -20.23
N SER A 73 12.17 2.47 -20.89
CA SER A 73 13.26 1.88 -21.66
C SER A 73 14.50 2.79 -21.64
N VAL A 74 15.60 2.27 -22.18
CA VAL A 74 16.77 3.10 -22.48
C VAL A 74 16.50 3.88 -23.76
N THR A 75 16.63 5.17 -23.67
CA THR A 75 16.55 6.11 -24.80
C THR A 75 17.96 6.52 -25.19
N TYR A 76 18.24 6.59 -26.49
CA TYR A 76 19.58 6.82 -27.09
C TYR A 76 20.57 5.69 -26.78
N ARG A 77 21.84 5.91 -27.06
CA ARG A 77 22.92 4.93 -26.89
C ARG A 77 24.24 5.60 -26.50
N GLY A 78 25.15 4.79 -25.99
CA GLY A 78 26.45 5.24 -25.54
C GLY A 78 26.32 6.25 -24.40
N ARG A 79 27.09 7.30 -24.50
CA ARG A 79 27.19 8.35 -23.51
C ARG A 79 25.87 9.13 -23.28
N ASP A 80 25.03 9.22 -24.29
CA ASP A 80 23.78 9.99 -24.22
C ASP A 80 22.57 9.16 -23.75
N SER A 81 22.82 7.89 -23.35
CA SER A 81 21.79 6.99 -22.86
C SER A 81 21.15 7.48 -21.59
N PHE A 82 19.84 7.41 -21.48
CA PHE A 82 19.08 7.64 -20.25
C PHE A 82 17.78 6.81 -20.22
N ILE A 83 17.17 6.71 -19.06
CA ILE A 83 15.89 6.04 -18.86
C ILE A 83 14.76 7.03 -19.09
N ASP A 84 13.76 6.61 -19.89
CA ASP A 84 12.57 7.40 -20.15
C ASP A 84 11.36 6.51 -20.51
N THR A 85 10.19 7.11 -20.53
CA THR A 85 8.98 6.55 -21.17
C THR A 85 8.99 6.85 -22.66
N ALA A 86 8.23 6.08 -23.44
CA ALA A 86 8.01 6.43 -24.84
C ALA A 86 7.29 7.79 -24.97
N PRO A 87 7.53 8.57 -26.03
CA PRO A 87 6.87 9.86 -26.23
C PRO A 87 5.35 9.76 -26.12
N GLY A 88 4.75 10.63 -25.31
CA GLY A 88 3.31 10.63 -25.05
C GLY A 88 2.79 9.49 -24.16
N ARG A 89 3.68 8.67 -23.59
CA ARG A 89 3.35 7.62 -22.63
C ARG A 89 3.78 8.01 -21.22
N THR A 90 3.14 7.43 -20.23
CA THR A 90 3.44 7.61 -18.80
C THR A 90 3.68 6.26 -18.14
N LEU A 91 4.42 6.26 -17.05
CA LEU A 91 4.61 5.10 -16.19
C LEU A 91 3.40 5.02 -15.25
N ASP A 92 2.36 4.28 -15.64
CA ASP A 92 1.10 4.11 -14.93
C ASP A 92 0.77 2.64 -14.58
N SER A 93 1.77 1.77 -14.71
CA SER A 93 1.67 0.38 -14.24
C SER A 93 1.24 0.34 -12.78
N ASN A 94 0.31 -0.55 -12.45
CA ASN A 94 -0.12 -0.80 -11.07
C ASN A 94 1.00 -1.24 -10.12
N PHE A 95 2.21 -1.48 -10.61
CA PHE A 95 3.41 -1.86 -9.86
C PHE A 95 4.55 -0.85 -10.02
N SER A 96 4.26 0.37 -10.52
CA SER A 96 5.28 1.37 -10.82
C SER A 96 6.14 1.73 -9.59
N GLY A 97 5.55 1.74 -8.40
CA GLY A 97 6.21 2.09 -7.15
C GLY A 97 7.36 1.15 -6.75
N ASN A 98 7.35 -0.12 -7.19
CA ASN A 98 8.46 -1.02 -6.92
C ASN A 98 9.76 -0.56 -7.58
N THR A 99 9.68 0.20 -8.68
CA THR A 99 10.88 0.77 -9.33
C THR A 99 11.66 1.72 -8.42
N VAL A 100 10.99 2.38 -7.46
CA VAL A 100 11.63 3.24 -6.45
C VAL A 100 12.41 2.40 -5.44
N GLU A 101 11.87 1.26 -5.00
CA GLU A 101 12.53 0.39 -4.02
C GLU A 101 13.75 -0.31 -4.62
N ILE A 102 13.61 -0.90 -5.80
CA ILE A 102 14.71 -1.61 -6.46
C ILE A 102 15.77 -0.70 -7.06
N CYS A 103 15.48 0.60 -7.20
CA CYS A 103 16.48 1.57 -7.67
C CYS A 103 17.59 1.70 -6.61
N PRO A 104 18.85 1.35 -6.95
CA PRO A 104 19.94 1.37 -5.97
C PRO A 104 20.41 2.77 -5.60
N VAL A 105 19.91 3.80 -6.29
CA VAL A 105 20.27 5.20 -6.11
C VAL A 105 19.03 6.08 -6.05
N GLY A 106 19.18 7.36 -5.75
CA GLY A 106 18.08 8.32 -5.72
C GLY A 106 17.61 8.83 -7.08
N ALA A 107 17.75 8.02 -8.14
CA ALA A 107 17.29 8.39 -9.47
C ALA A 107 15.76 8.30 -9.57
N LEU A 108 15.16 7.21 -9.10
CA LEU A 108 13.71 7.06 -9.04
C LEU A 108 13.22 7.34 -7.62
N THR A 109 12.25 8.22 -7.47
CA THR A 109 11.71 8.64 -6.18
C THR A 109 10.18 8.71 -6.24
N GLY A 110 9.53 8.37 -5.12
CA GLY A 110 8.08 8.52 -4.99
C GLY A 110 7.71 9.99 -4.78
N ARG A 111 6.77 10.51 -5.58
CA ARG A 111 6.35 11.91 -5.57
C ARG A 111 5.84 12.35 -4.20
N HIS A 112 4.98 11.54 -3.57
CA HIS A 112 4.29 11.89 -2.32
C HIS A 112 5.19 11.92 -1.08
N TYR A 113 6.24 11.09 -1.07
CA TYR A 113 7.17 11.00 0.06
C TYR A 113 8.39 11.93 -0.07
N ARG A 114 8.77 12.30 -1.29
CA ARG A 114 10.04 13.00 -1.56
C ARG A 114 10.31 14.14 -0.60
N PHE A 115 11.50 14.12 0.03
CA PHE A 115 12.01 15.12 0.99
C PHE A 115 11.22 15.25 2.30
N ARG A 116 10.41 14.26 2.67
CA ARG A 116 9.64 14.29 3.92
C ARG A 116 10.47 13.91 5.14
N ALA A 117 11.33 12.91 5.00
CA ALA A 117 12.17 12.44 6.11
C ALA A 117 13.42 11.70 5.62
N ARG A 118 14.40 11.61 6.51
CA ARG A 118 15.57 10.75 6.36
C ARG A 118 15.33 9.40 7.05
N PRO A 119 16.06 8.31 6.64
CA PRO A 119 15.87 6.98 7.21
C PRO A 119 16.01 6.90 8.74
N TRP A 120 16.79 7.77 9.36
CA TRP A 120 16.97 7.84 10.82
C TRP A 120 15.94 8.70 11.55
N GLU A 121 15.00 9.33 10.84
CA GLU A 121 13.98 10.20 11.41
C GLU A 121 12.62 9.51 11.57
N TYR A 122 12.48 8.28 11.09
CA TYR A 122 11.24 7.51 11.18
C TYR A 122 11.47 6.10 11.71
N GLU A 123 10.44 5.53 12.29
CA GLU A 123 10.39 4.13 12.66
C GLU A 123 9.79 3.29 11.53
N ARG A 124 10.33 2.08 11.33
CA ARG A 124 9.76 1.08 10.42
C ARG A 124 8.90 0.11 11.22
N LYS A 125 7.58 0.16 11.02
CA LYS A 125 6.63 -0.72 11.71
C LYS A 125 6.08 -1.75 10.73
N PRO A 126 6.19 -3.05 11.03
CA PRO A 126 5.58 -4.08 10.20
C PRO A 126 4.06 -4.00 10.29
N SER A 127 3.39 -4.18 9.15
CA SER A 127 1.94 -4.14 9.04
C SER A 127 1.48 -4.99 7.85
N ILE A 128 0.18 -5.00 7.61
CA ILE A 128 -0.49 -5.65 6.48
C ILE A 128 -1.25 -4.58 5.71
N CYS A 129 -1.19 -4.65 4.38
CA CYS A 129 -1.90 -3.73 3.50
C CYS A 129 -3.42 -3.95 3.59
N PRO A 130 -4.22 -2.92 3.91
CA PRO A 130 -5.68 -3.06 4.04
C PRO A 130 -6.45 -2.81 2.74
N GLU A 131 -5.78 -2.55 1.62
CA GLU A 131 -6.42 -2.03 0.41
C GLU A 131 -7.18 -3.10 -0.41
N CYS A 132 -6.86 -4.37 -0.19
CA CYS A 132 -7.56 -5.49 -0.84
C CYS A 132 -7.36 -6.80 -0.08
N ALA A 133 -8.02 -7.86 -0.53
CA ALA A 133 -7.99 -9.18 0.10
C ALA A 133 -6.62 -9.89 0.02
N CYS A 134 -5.68 -9.42 -0.80
CA CYS A 134 -4.33 -10.01 -0.87
C CYS A 134 -3.57 -9.91 0.45
N GLY A 135 -3.83 -8.85 1.25
CA GLY A 135 -3.18 -8.69 2.56
C GLY A 135 -1.66 -8.62 2.48
N CYS A 136 -1.11 -7.96 1.45
CA CYS A 136 0.33 -7.85 1.24
C CYS A 136 1.04 -7.37 2.50
N ASN A 137 2.22 -7.93 2.76
CA ASN A 137 3.04 -7.54 3.89
C ASN A 137 3.74 -6.21 3.60
N ILE A 138 3.67 -5.27 4.55
CA ILE A 138 4.21 -3.92 4.38
C ILE A 138 5.02 -3.48 5.59
N TYR A 139 5.87 -2.49 5.36
CA TYR A 139 6.39 -1.61 6.39
C TYR A 139 5.73 -0.25 6.26
N THR A 140 5.19 0.26 7.35
CA THR A 140 4.82 1.67 7.48
C THR A 140 6.00 2.44 8.07
N HIS A 141 6.38 3.55 7.44
CA HIS A 141 7.40 4.45 7.96
C HIS A 141 6.72 5.58 8.70
N VAL A 142 6.90 5.61 10.01
CA VAL A 142 6.14 6.49 10.91
C VAL A 142 7.06 7.48 11.61
N ARG A 143 6.69 8.75 11.60
CA ARG A 143 7.34 9.83 12.35
C ARG A 143 6.27 10.64 13.08
N ASN A 144 6.43 10.84 14.38
CA ASN A 144 5.51 11.61 15.22
C ASN A 144 4.04 11.16 15.11
N GLY A 145 3.80 9.84 14.95
CA GLY A 145 2.45 9.30 14.82
C GLY A 145 1.85 9.38 13.40
N GLU A 146 2.55 9.99 12.46
CA GLU A 146 2.12 10.11 11.06
C GLU A 146 2.82 9.09 10.17
N ILE A 147 2.06 8.41 9.30
CA ILE A 147 2.63 7.51 8.29
C ILE A 147 3.08 8.36 7.10
N LEU A 148 4.38 8.30 6.81
CA LEU A 148 4.99 9.09 5.73
C LEU A 148 5.03 8.33 4.40
N ARG A 149 5.27 7.01 4.43
CA ARG A 149 5.25 6.14 3.25
C ARG A 149 4.99 4.70 3.64
N VAL A 150 4.57 3.92 2.66
CA VAL A 150 4.44 2.47 2.73
C VAL A 150 5.49 1.84 1.84
N ALA A 151 6.19 0.83 2.35
CA ALA A 151 7.19 0.04 1.63
C ALA A 151 6.82 -1.45 1.66
N SER A 152 7.29 -2.22 0.70
CA SER A 152 7.08 -3.67 0.70
C SER A 152 7.87 -4.34 1.83
N ARG A 153 7.33 -5.43 2.36
CA ARG A 153 7.98 -6.34 3.28
C ARG A 153 7.84 -7.74 2.73
N GLU A 154 8.95 -8.28 2.28
CA GLU A 154 9.00 -9.57 1.59
C GLU A 154 8.26 -10.66 2.36
N ASN A 155 7.33 -11.32 1.69
CA ASN A 155 6.67 -12.54 2.12
C ASN A 155 6.40 -13.44 0.91
N PRO A 156 7.23 -14.47 0.67
CA PRO A 156 7.08 -15.36 -0.49
C PRO A 156 5.74 -16.10 -0.55
N LEU A 157 5.05 -16.21 0.59
CA LEU A 157 3.75 -16.90 0.66
C LEU A 157 2.56 -15.99 0.28
N VAL A 158 2.78 -14.68 0.12
CA VAL A 158 1.69 -13.72 -0.12
C VAL A 158 1.95 -12.85 -1.34
N ASP A 159 3.08 -12.15 -1.41
CA ASP A 159 3.32 -11.09 -2.38
C ASP A 159 4.72 -11.12 -3.02
N ASP A 160 5.57 -12.06 -2.60
CA ASP A 160 6.95 -12.19 -3.07
C ASP A 160 7.75 -10.86 -3.00
N GLY A 161 7.35 -9.97 -2.10
CA GLY A 161 7.96 -8.65 -1.91
C GLY A 161 7.50 -7.58 -2.90
N TRP A 162 6.50 -7.87 -3.75
CA TRP A 162 5.97 -6.91 -4.73
C TRP A 162 4.67 -6.26 -4.27
N LEU A 163 4.72 -4.97 -3.98
CA LEU A 163 3.55 -4.21 -3.53
C LEU A 163 2.96 -3.39 -4.69
N CYS A 164 1.64 -3.51 -4.88
CA CYS A 164 0.96 -2.71 -5.90
C CYS A 164 0.87 -1.23 -5.51
N ASP A 165 0.68 -0.36 -6.50
CA ASP A 165 0.65 1.09 -6.32
C ASP A 165 -0.56 1.55 -5.48
N ARG A 166 -1.68 0.81 -5.52
CA ARG A 166 -2.83 1.07 -4.66
C ARG A 166 -2.44 0.99 -3.17
N GLY A 167 -1.76 -0.09 -2.76
CA GLY A 167 -1.29 -0.24 -1.38
C GLY A 167 -0.13 0.69 -1.04
N ARG A 168 0.80 0.89 -1.97
CA ARG A 168 1.99 1.72 -1.77
C ARG A 168 1.67 3.19 -1.61
N PHE A 169 0.75 3.71 -2.39
CA PHE A 169 0.36 5.13 -2.42
C PHE A 169 -1.00 5.40 -1.77
N SER A 170 -1.48 4.47 -0.93
CA SER A 170 -2.68 4.68 -0.10
C SER A 170 -2.49 5.83 0.89
N VAL A 171 -1.24 6.05 1.33
CA VAL A 171 -0.86 7.17 2.18
C VAL A 171 -0.18 8.25 1.34
N ARG A 172 -0.76 9.44 1.39
CA ARG A 172 -0.29 10.61 0.65
C ARG A 172 -0.12 11.79 1.60
N PRO A 173 1.04 11.91 2.23
CA PRO A 173 1.27 12.95 3.23
C PRO A 173 1.32 14.38 2.64
N ASP A 174 1.31 14.53 1.32
CA ASP A 174 1.21 15.80 0.60
C ASP A 174 -0.24 16.22 0.32
N GLU A 175 -1.22 15.34 0.53
CA GLU A 175 -2.65 15.63 0.38
C GLU A 175 -3.29 15.85 1.77
N PRO A 176 -4.23 16.80 1.90
CA PRO A 176 -4.92 17.02 3.17
C PRO A 176 -5.73 15.76 3.54
N ALA A 177 -5.45 15.22 4.71
CA ALA A 177 -6.24 14.11 5.23
C ALA A 177 -7.65 14.59 5.59
N LEU A 178 -8.65 13.80 5.22
CA LEU A 178 -10.00 14.03 5.71
C LEU A 178 -10.01 13.87 7.24
N PRO A 179 -10.72 14.77 7.97
CA PRO A 179 -10.81 14.65 9.42
C PRO A 179 -11.48 13.31 9.79
N ARG A 180 -10.78 12.53 10.61
CA ARG A 180 -11.30 11.25 11.11
C ARG A 180 -12.10 11.46 12.38
N LEU A 181 -13.16 10.67 12.55
CA LEU A 181 -13.87 10.60 13.82
C LEU A 181 -12.95 9.96 14.86
N THR A 182 -12.65 10.69 15.92
CA THR A 182 -11.79 10.24 17.04
C THR A 182 -12.58 9.85 18.29
N THR A 183 -13.86 10.19 18.31
CA THR A 183 -14.79 9.89 19.41
C THR A 183 -16.11 9.36 18.85
N PRO A 184 -16.81 8.47 19.57
CA PRO A 184 -18.16 8.06 19.18
C PRO A 184 -19.11 9.26 19.13
N LEU A 185 -20.05 9.24 18.19
CA LEU A 185 -21.06 10.29 18.05
C LEU A 185 -22.45 9.67 18.16
N VAL A 186 -23.33 10.30 18.92
CA VAL A 186 -24.73 9.92 19.06
C VAL A 186 -25.62 11.07 18.57
N ARG A 187 -26.71 10.74 17.88
CA ARG A 187 -27.67 11.71 17.39
C ARG A 187 -28.67 12.06 18.52
N ILE A 188 -28.59 13.29 19.01
CA ILE A 188 -29.49 13.87 20.01
C ILE A 188 -30.20 15.07 19.38
N ASN A 189 -31.52 15.06 19.35
CA ASN A 189 -32.33 16.14 18.75
C ASN A 189 -31.88 16.51 17.32
N GLY A 190 -31.55 15.52 16.50
CA GLY A 190 -31.12 15.70 15.12
C GLY A 190 -29.63 16.06 14.92
N ARG A 191 -28.89 16.40 15.98
CA ARG A 191 -27.47 16.74 15.92
C ARG A 191 -26.57 15.61 16.42
N LEU A 192 -25.42 15.40 15.78
CA LEU A 192 -24.40 14.48 16.24
C LEU A 192 -23.60 15.11 17.38
N MET A 193 -23.61 14.44 18.54
CA MET A 193 -22.90 14.90 19.74
C MET A 193 -21.88 13.85 20.16
N PRO A 194 -20.66 14.25 20.57
CA PRO A 194 -19.65 13.32 21.08
C PRO A 194 -20.09 12.70 22.42
N VAL A 195 -19.82 11.39 22.57
CA VAL A 195 -20.09 10.65 23.80
C VAL A 195 -18.88 9.78 24.14
N SER A 196 -18.78 9.30 25.39
CA SER A 196 -17.78 8.32 25.78
C SER A 196 -18.03 6.97 25.10
N TRP A 197 -17.00 6.12 25.03
CA TRP A 197 -17.14 4.76 24.50
C TRP A 197 -18.15 3.94 25.31
N ASP A 198 -18.13 4.05 26.64
CA ASP A 198 -19.08 3.33 27.52
C ASP A 198 -20.52 3.76 27.24
N GLY A 199 -20.77 5.06 27.13
CA GLY A 199 -22.09 5.59 26.78
C GLY A 199 -22.57 5.16 25.40
N ALA A 200 -21.69 5.13 24.40
CA ALA A 200 -22.01 4.66 23.05
C ALA A 200 -22.37 3.17 23.04
N LEU A 201 -21.57 2.34 23.73
CA LEU A 201 -21.80 0.91 23.85
C LEU A 201 -23.08 0.58 24.61
N GLU A 202 -23.39 1.31 25.69
CA GLU A 202 -24.63 1.16 26.46
C GLU A 202 -25.85 1.50 25.60
N LEU A 203 -25.82 2.61 24.89
CA LEU A 203 -26.90 3.00 23.96
C LEU A 203 -27.11 1.95 22.87
N ALA A 204 -26.03 1.51 22.22
CA ALA A 204 -26.12 0.47 21.18
C ALA A 204 -26.66 -0.84 21.74
N THR A 205 -26.12 -1.30 22.88
CA THR A 205 -26.55 -2.57 23.51
C THR A 205 -28.03 -2.51 23.95
N SER A 206 -28.45 -1.39 24.53
CA SER A 206 -29.85 -1.22 24.95
C SER A 206 -30.80 -1.20 23.77
N ALA A 207 -30.44 -0.54 22.65
CA ALA A 207 -31.21 -0.52 21.42
C ALA A 207 -31.37 -1.93 20.82
N PHE A 208 -30.27 -2.66 20.68
CA PHE A 208 -30.31 -4.05 20.18
C PHE A 208 -31.10 -5.00 21.07
N ARG A 209 -30.95 -4.88 22.41
CA ARG A 209 -31.77 -5.70 23.36
C ARG A 209 -33.26 -5.43 23.22
N LYS A 210 -33.69 -4.18 23.13
CA LYS A 210 -35.08 -3.81 22.90
C LYS A 210 -35.64 -4.46 21.64
N ILE A 211 -34.86 -4.49 20.58
CA ILE A 211 -35.23 -5.11 19.31
C ILE A 211 -35.31 -6.64 19.45
N ALA A 212 -34.30 -7.27 20.03
CA ALA A 212 -34.20 -8.71 20.15
C ALA A 212 -35.26 -9.31 21.11
N GLN A 213 -35.64 -8.58 22.15
CA GLN A 213 -36.57 -9.03 23.18
C GLN A 213 -38.03 -8.60 22.95
N ALA A 214 -38.34 -7.92 21.86
CA ALA A 214 -39.68 -7.45 21.58
C ALA A 214 -40.65 -8.65 21.31
N PRO A 215 -41.81 -8.68 21.96
CA PRO A 215 -42.80 -9.79 21.80
C PRO A 215 -43.23 -9.95 20.33
N GLY A 216 -43.33 -11.22 19.90
CA GLY A 216 -43.83 -11.56 18.55
C GLY A 216 -42.87 -11.33 17.40
N ARG A 217 -41.60 -11.06 17.68
CA ARG A 217 -40.58 -10.89 16.62
C ARG A 217 -39.96 -12.22 16.21
N PRO A 218 -39.63 -12.39 14.92
CA PRO A 218 -38.97 -13.60 14.46
C PRO A 218 -37.54 -13.68 15.01
N GLU A 219 -37.04 -14.90 15.20
CA GLU A 219 -35.63 -15.15 15.46
C GLU A 219 -34.75 -14.57 14.33
N GLY A 220 -33.52 -14.12 14.67
CA GLY A 220 -32.57 -13.61 13.67
C GLY A 220 -32.90 -12.22 13.13
N ILE A 221 -33.68 -11.41 13.84
CA ILE A 221 -34.00 -10.04 13.38
C ILE A 221 -32.80 -9.09 13.32
N VAL A 222 -31.73 -9.40 14.05
CA VAL A 222 -30.49 -8.64 14.03
C VAL A 222 -29.55 -9.27 12.98
N GLY A 223 -29.05 -8.46 12.07
CA GLY A 223 -28.07 -8.88 11.10
C GLY A 223 -26.86 -7.95 11.11
N ALA A 224 -25.78 -8.38 10.48
CA ALA A 224 -24.59 -7.59 10.27
C ALA A 224 -24.07 -7.72 8.85
N ILE A 225 -23.45 -6.65 8.35
CA ILE A 225 -22.74 -6.61 7.08
C ILE A 225 -21.31 -6.20 7.39
N ALA A 226 -20.34 -7.02 6.97
CA ALA A 226 -18.92 -6.74 7.10
C ALA A 226 -18.35 -6.30 5.77
N GLY A 227 -17.43 -5.32 5.78
CA GLY A 227 -16.76 -4.81 4.60
C GLY A 227 -15.51 -5.61 4.22
N PRO A 228 -14.92 -5.35 3.05
CA PRO A 228 -13.75 -6.09 2.53
C PRO A 228 -12.45 -5.87 3.34
N SER A 229 -12.38 -4.84 4.16
CA SER A 229 -11.24 -4.56 5.04
C SER A 229 -11.37 -5.15 6.44
N THR A 230 -12.47 -5.88 6.72
CA THR A 230 -12.70 -6.52 8.02
C THR A 230 -11.76 -7.70 8.20
N THR A 231 -11.06 -7.77 9.34
CA THR A 231 -10.15 -8.87 9.64
C THR A 231 -10.89 -10.16 9.99
N ASN A 232 -10.19 -11.31 9.94
CA ASN A 232 -10.79 -12.60 10.31
C ASN A 232 -11.23 -12.62 11.78
N GLU A 233 -10.47 -11.95 12.66
CA GLU A 233 -10.77 -11.81 14.08
C GLU A 233 -12.05 -11.01 14.31
N GLU A 234 -12.21 -9.89 13.60
CA GLU A 234 -13.41 -9.06 13.67
C GLU A 234 -14.64 -9.81 13.15
N LEU A 235 -14.51 -10.54 12.03
CA LEU A 235 -15.58 -11.39 11.48
C LEU A 235 -15.98 -12.49 12.46
N TYR A 236 -15.01 -13.14 13.10
CA TYR A 236 -15.27 -14.15 14.12
C TYR A 236 -16.02 -13.58 15.31
N LEU A 237 -15.56 -12.44 15.85
CA LEU A 237 -16.20 -11.78 16.99
C LEU A 237 -17.62 -11.31 16.64
N LEU A 238 -17.80 -10.72 15.45
CA LEU A 238 -19.10 -10.28 14.97
C LEU A 238 -20.07 -11.45 14.83
N GLY A 239 -19.66 -12.55 14.22
CA GLY A 239 -20.44 -13.77 14.11
C GLY A 239 -20.75 -14.40 15.46
N ARG A 240 -19.80 -14.36 16.41
CA ARG A 240 -20.02 -14.82 17.78
C ARG A 240 -21.10 -13.98 18.49
N ILE A 241 -21.01 -12.66 18.44
CA ILE A 241 -22.00 -11.75 19.04
C ILE A 241 -23.40 -12.02 18.48
N LEU A 242 -23.52 -12.13 17.15
CA LEU A 242 -24.81 -12.39 16.51
C LEU A 242 -25.43 -13.71 17.02
N ARG A 243 -24.67 -14.79 17.04
CA ARG A 243 -25.17 -16.13 17.43
C ARG A 243 -25.46 -16.23 18.92
N THR A 244 -24.56 -15.73 19.78
CA THR A 244 -24.72 -15.90 21.24
C THR A 244 -25.67 -14.91 21.89
N SER A 245 -25.74 -13.67 21.37
CA SER A 245 -26.52 -12.59 22.00
C SER A 245 -27.84 -12.33 21.32
N TYR A 246 -27.98 -12.70 20.04
CA TYR A 246 -29.17 -12.35 19.23
C TYR A 246 -29.79 -13.54 18.50
N SER A 247 -29.31 -14.77 18.73
CA SER A 247 -29.76 -16.00 18.05
C SER A 247 -29.90 -15.84 16.54
N SER A 248 -28.94 -15.16 15.93
CA SER A 248 -28.96 -14.81 14.52
C SER A 248 -27.73 -15.33 13.78
N ASN A 249 -27.95 -15.85 12.57
CA ASN A 249 -26.91 -16.19 11.58
C ASN A 249 -26.87 -15.20 10.40
N ASN A 250 -27.58 -14.08 10.48
CA ASN A 250 -27.67 -13.09 9.41
C ASN A 250 -26.38 -12.23 9.35
N LEU A 251 -25.31 -12.85 8.90
CA LEU A 251 -24.03 -12.20 8.66
C LEU A 251 -23.75 -12.21 7.16
N SER A 252 -23.65 -11.03 6.56
CA SER A 252 -23.24 -10.85 5.18
C SER A 252 -21.87 -10.22 5.11
N PHE A 253 -21.15 -10.54 4.05
CA PHE A 253 -19.83 -9.98 3.74
C PHE A 253 -19.91 -9.28 2.39
N ASP A 254 -19.73 -7.97 2.39
CA ASP A 254 -19.67 -7.16 1.16
C ASP A 254 -18.24 -7.19 0.59
N GLY A 255 -17.87 -8.34 0.06
CA GLY A 255 -16.53 -8.62 -0.45
C GLY A 255 -16.51 -9.47 -1.73
N GLY A 256 -17.66 -9.59 -2.40
CA GLY A 256 -17.76 -10.34 -3.64
C GLY A 256 -17.89 -11.87 -3.46
N ALA A 257 -17.64 -12.62 -4.51
CA ALA A 257 -17.92 -14.06 -4.66
C ALA A 257 -17.26 -15.01 -3.62
N SER A 258 -16.38 -14.53 -2.75
CA SER A 258 -15.62 -15.37 -1.81
C SER A 258 -16.47 -16.11 -0.78
N SER A 259 -17.62 -15.55 -0.38
CA SER A 259 -18.54 -16.22 0.55
C SER A 259 -19.29 -17.39 -0.09
N ALA A 260 -19.71 -17.23 -1.34
CA ALA A 260 -20.36 -18.29 -2.10
C ALA A 260 -19.39 -19.46 -2.40
N LEU A 261 -18.14 -19.16 -2.71
CA LEU A 261 -17.09 -20.16 -2.94
C LEU A 261 -16.77 -20.97 -1.68
N ARG A 262 -16.70 -20.34 -0.52
CA ARG A 262 -16.48 -21.04 0.76
C ARG A 262 -17.66 -21.92 1.14
N SER A 263 -18.90 -21.47 0.90
CA SER A 263 -20.09 -22.30 1.13
C SER A 263 -20.15 -23.50 0.19
N ALA A 264 -19.51 -23.42 -0.95
CA ALA A 264 -19.32 -24.54 -1.89
C ALA A 264 -18.13 -25.47 -1.53
N GLY A 265 -17.49 -25.25 -0.37
CA GLY A 265 -16.38 -26.08 0.11
C GLY A 265 -15.03 -25.77 -0.54
N LEU A 266 -14.91 -24.66 -1.26
CA LEU A 266 -13.66 -24.25 -1.89
C LEU A 266 -12.73 -23.57 -0.88
N ALA A 267 -11.48 -24.01 -0.82
CA ALA A 267 -10.48 -23.40 0.04
C ALA A 267 -10.00 -22.06 -0.53
N PRO A 268 -9.67 -21.06 0.32
CA PRO A 268 -9.01 -19.86 -0.14
C PRO A 268 -7.60 -20.21 -0.63
N VAL A 269 -7.22 -19.64 -1.76
CA VAL A 269 -5.88 -19.79 -2.36
C VAL A 269 -5.11 -18.49 -2.25
N GLY A 270 -3.80 -18.57 -2.07
CA GLY A 270 -2.90 -17.43 -2.10
C GLY A 270 -2.50 -17.05 -3.53
N ALA A 271 -1.88 -15.89 -3.69
CA ALA A 271 -1.36 -15.45 -4.98
C ALA A 271 -0.34 -16.46 -5.60
N PRO A 272 0.57 -17.08 -4.83
CA PRO A 272 1.45 -18.12 -5.37
C PRO A 272 0.71 -19.35 -5.90
N ASP A 273 -0.44 -19.71 -5.34
CA ASP A 273 -1.23 -20.87 -5.79
C ASP A 273 -1.82 -20.67 -7.18
N ILE A 274 -2.03 -19.40 -7.59
CA ILE A 274 -2.56 -19.04 -8.90
C ILE A 274 -1.57 -19.42 -10.00
N ASP A 275 -0.28 -19.26 -9.77
CA ASP A 275 0.77 -19.57 -10.75
C ASP A 275 0.89 -21.09 -11.04
N TRP A 276 0.42 -21.93 -10.12
CA TRP A 276 0.43 -23.39 -10.24
C TRP A 276 -0.93 -23.99 -10.67
N ALA A 277 -1.93 -23.15 -10.84
CA ALA A 277 -3.27 -23.61 -11.18
C ALA A 277 -3.40 -23.93 -12.68
N ASP A 278 -3.84 -25.13 -13.02
CA ASP A 278 -4.10 -25.54 -14.40
C ASP A 278 -5.32 -24.80 -15.00
N THR A 279 -6.25 -24.40 -14.15
CA THR A 279 -7.47 -23.66 -14.55
C THR A 279 -7.85 -22.64 -13.50
N ILE A 280 -8.09 -21.39 -13.92
CA ILE A 280 -8.52 -20.29 -13.07
C ILE A 280 -9.89 -19.81 -13.55
N LEU A 281 -10.89 -19.84 -12.66
CA LEU A 281 -12.18 -19.22 -12.90
C LEU A 281 -12.22 -17.83 -12.25
N LEU A 282 -12.30 -16.80 -13.11
CA LEU A 282 -12.47 -15.42 -12.67
C LEU A 282 -13.95 -15.04 -12.73
N ILE A 283 -14.50 -14.70 -11.56
CA ILE A 283 -15.83 -14.12 -11.46
C ILE A 283 -15.65 -12.65 -11.11
N ALA A 284 -15.78 -11.78 -12.12
CA ALA A 284 -15.72 -10.34 -11.94
C ALA A 284 -17.08 -9.80 -11.46
N SER A 285 -17.04 -8.93 -10.46
CA SER A 285 -18.20 -8.17 -9.97
C SER A 285 -18.17 -6.74 -10.48
#